data_975a4ccf5b1ea6187056d94e33dfd836
#
_entry.id   975a4ccf5b1ea6187056d94e33dfd836
#
_cell.length_a   1.000
_cell.length_b   1.000
_cell.length_c   1.000
_cell.angle_alpha   90.00
_cell.angle_beta   90.00
_cell.angle_gamma   90.00
#
_symmetry.space_group_name_H-M   'P 1'
#
loop_
_entity.id
_entity.type
_entity.pdbx_description
1 polymer ?
#
loop_
_entity_poly.entity_id
_entity_poly.type
_entity_poly.pdbx_seq_one_letter_code
_entity_poly.pdbx_strand_id
1 'polypeptide(L)'
;MITKITGQLVHLGDDALTLGVGPLEYEILIPEFTRRHLQSLRGKEISLFTIEYLEGNPMQGRLTPRLVGFLSVIEREFFELFCSVDGVGVKKALRAMVRPVAEVAGAIEEQNTKLLSTLPGVGPAVSERIVAKLRRKVPKFALLVARQDDYEAEVEQDVVSETFEVLRSLGHSESDARRLLDAALGSKKKYANVETLLQAVYQQTHRE
;
A
#
# COMPACT_ATOMS: atom_id res chain seq x y z
N MET A 1 -11.98 7.14 15.55
CA MET A 1 -10.76 7.02 14.72
C MET A 1 -11.05 6.14 13.50
N ILE A 2 -10.76 6.61 12.32
CA ILE A 2 -10.91 5.85 11.06
C ILE A 2 -9.63 5.07 10.83
N THR A 3 -9.71 3.73 10.83
CA THR A 3 -8.54 2.83 10.68
C THR A 3 -8.36 2.29 9.26
N LYS A 4 -9.44 2.26 8.49
CA LYS A 4 -9.47 1.91 7.07
C LYS A 4 -10.61 2.67 6.41
N ILE A 5 -10.40 3.12 5.17
CA ILE A 5 -11.40 3.79 4.36
C ILE A 5 -11.36 3.22 2.94
N THR A 6 -12.52 2.93 2.39
CA THR A 6 -12.68 2.42 1.02
C THR A 6 -13.61 3.35 0.25
N GLY A 7 -13.25 3.70 -0.97
CA GLY A 7 -14.05 4.56 -1.82
C GLY A 7 -13.42 4.84 -3.17
N GLN A 8 -14.06 5.65 -3.98
CA GLN A 8 -13.59 6.02 -5.30
C GLN A 8 -12.50 7.10 -5.22
N LEU A 9 -11.36 6.90 -5.89
CA LEU A 9 -10.31 7.90 -6.02
C LEU A 9 -10.77 9.02 -6.97
N VAL A 10 -11.32 10.09 -6.41
CA VAL A 10 -11.87 11.25 -7.16
C VAL A 10 -10.74 12.12 -7.68
N HIS A 11 -9.81 12.49 -6.80
CA HIS A 11 -8.69 13.37 -7.14
C HIS A 11 -7.39 12.88 -6.50
N LEU A 12 -6.29 13.04 -7.22
CA LEU A 12 -4.93 12.73 -6.74
C LEU A 12 -4.05 13.96 -6.94
N GLY A 13 -3.73 14.64 -5.83
CA GLY A 13 -2.81 15.77 -5.75
C GLY A 13 -1.38 15.35 -5.42
N ASP A 14 -0.53 16.32 -5.05
CA ASP A 14 0.87 16.07 -4.74
C ASP A 14 1.06 15.46 -3.34
N ASP A 15 0.40 16.02 -2.33
CA ASP A 15 0.53 15.62 -0.93
C ASP A 15 -0.72 14.91 -0.38
N ALA A 16 -1.84 14.94 -1.11
CA ALA A 16 -3.13 14.43 -0.68
C ALA A 16 -3.94 13.87 -1.84
N LEU A 17 -4.89 13.04 -1.51
CA LEU A 17 -5.94 12.59 -2.42
C LEU A 17 -7.33 12.92 -1.87
N THR A 18 -8.33 12.92 -2.75
CA THR A 18 -9.75 12.97 -2.38
C THR A 18 -10.40 11.63 -2.67
N LEU A 19 -10.99 11.03 -1.64
CA LEU A 19 -11.70 9.75 -1.71
C LEU A 19 -13.19 9.97 -1.52
N GLY A 20 -14.00 9.61 -2.53
CA GLY A 20 -15.45 9.65 -2.47
C GLY A 20 -16.00 8.40 -1.77
N VAL A 21 -16.73 8.58 -0.66
CA VAL A 21 -17.35 7.51 0.12
C VAL A 21 -18.84 7.81 0.27
N GLY A 22 -19.66 7.21 -0.56
CA GLY A 22 -21.07 7.58 -0.64
C GLY A 22 -21.24 9.07 -0.99
N PRO A 23 -22.01 9.85 -0.20
CA PRO A 23 -22.19 11.27 -0.43
C PRO A 23 -21.07 12.17 0.13
N LEU A 24 -20.04 11.60 0.74
CA LEU A 24 -18.95 12.32 1.41
C LEU A 24 -17.66 12.22 0.62
N GLU A 25 -16.84 13.26 0.70
CA GLU A 25 -15.48 13.28 0.20
C GLU A 25 -14.50 13.50 1.34
N TYR A 26 -13.44 12.69 1.38
CA TYR A 26 -12.39 12.76 2.38
C TYR A 26 -11.08 13.19 1.75
N GLU A 27 -10.48 14.27 2.26
CA GLU A 27 -9.10 14.62 1.96
C GLU A 27 -8.17 13.77 2.83
N ILE A 28 -7.28 13.02 2.20
CA ILE A 28 -6.36 12.09 2.86
C ILE A 28 -4.94 12.42 2.43
N LEU A 29 -4.08 12.76 3.37
CA LEU A 29 -2.65 12.96 3.13
C LEU A 29 -1.99 11.63 2.80
N ILE A 30 -1.09 11.60 1.83
CA ILE A 30 -0.40 10.38 1.41
C ILE A 30 1.09 10.62 1.23
N PRO A 31 1.94 9.61 1.51
CA PRO A 31 3.34 9.64 1.14
C PRO A 31 3.54 9.67 -0.39
N GLU A 32 4.64 10.27 -0.85
CA GLU A 32 4.98 10.32 -2.28
C GLU A 32 5.09 8.92 -2.90
N PHE A 33 5.63 7.96 -2.15
CA PHE A 33 5.70 6.56 -2.59
C PHE A 33 4.31 6.00 -2.87
N THR A 34 3.36 6.19 -1.96
CA THR A 34 1.94 5.79 -2.13
C THR A 34 1.31 6.50 -3.33
N ARG A 35 1.57 7.81 -3.51
CA ARG A 35 1.05 8.59 -4.64
C ARG A 35 1.41 7.98 -5.99
N ARG A 36 2.65 7.54 -6.15
CA ARG A 36 3.12 6.93 -7.42
C ARG A 36 2.32 5.67 -7.78
N HIS A 37 2.00 4.84 -6.81
CA HIS A 37 1.20 3.64 -7.04
C HIS A 37 -0.26 3.95 -7.41
N LEU A 38 -0.81 5.05 -6.89
CA LEU A 38 -2.20 5.43 -7.11
C LEU A 38 -2.45 6.14 -8.46
N GLN A 39 -1.41 6.53 -9.20
CA GLN A 39 -1.57 7.27 -10.46
C GLN A 39 -2.42 6.54 -11.50
N SER A 40 -2.29 5.22 -11.61
CA SER A 40 -3.05 4.38 -12.54
C SER A 40 -4.44 4.00 -12.04
N LEU A 41 -4.79 4.39 -10.81
CA LEU A 41 -6.03 4.01 -10.14
C LEU A 41 -7.05 5.15 -10.04
N ARG A 42 -6.82 6.29 -10.72
CA ARG A 42 -7.79 7.39 -10.76
C ARG A 42 -9.15 6.92 -11.27
N GLY A 43 -10.21 7.30 -10.59
CA GLY A 43 -11.59 6.90 -10.90
C GLY A 43 -11.95 5.48 -10.47
N LYS A 44 -11.01 4.70 -9.94
CA LYS A 44 -11.25 3.35 -9.41
C LYS A 44 -11.52 3.38 -7.92
N GLU A 45 -12.14 2.32 -7.41
CA GLU A 45 -12.27 2.09 -5.99
C GLU A 45 -10.93 1.64 -5.41
N ILE A 46 -10.54 2.27 -4.30
CA ILE A 46 -9.31 1.94 -3.55
C ILE A 46 -9.61 1.83 -2.06
N SER A 47 -8.79 1.08 -1.36
CA SER A 47 -8.80 0.98 0.10
C SER A 47 -7.50 1.53 0.67
N LEU A 48 -7.60 2.34 1.74
CA LEU A 48 -6.45 2.88 2.43
C LEU A 48 -6.54 2.56 3.92
N PHE A 49 -5.44 2.13 4.52
CA PHE A 49 -5.26 2.06 5.96
C PHE A 49 -4.91 3.44 6.48
N THR A 50 -5.58 3.91 7.52
CA THR A 50 -5.49 5.31 7.92
C THR A 50 -5.04 5.51 9.35
N ILE A 51 -4.41 6.67 9.56
CA ILE A 51 -4.12 7.27 10.86
C ILE A 51 -4.82 8.62 10.89
N GLU A 52 -5.50 8.89 11.99
CA GLU A 52 -6.10 10.20 12.26
C GLU A 52 -5.25 10.94 13.29
N TYR A 53 -4.93 12.19 13.03
CA TYR A 53 -4.23 13.05 13.97
C TYR A 53 -4.80 14.47 13.95
N LEU A 54 -4.56 15.21 15.03
CA LEU A 54 -4.93 16.63 15.14
C LEU A 54 -3.74 17.50 14.74
N GLU A 55 -3.91 18.24 13.66
CA GLU A 55 -2.94 19.23 13.21
C GLU A 55 -3.26 20.59 13.81
N GLY A 56 -2.26 21.26 14.36
CA GLY A 56 -2.40 22.62 14.88
C GLY A 56 -1.70 22.83 16.21
N ASN A 57 -1.90 24.02 16.78
CA ASN A 57 -1.36 24.37 18.08
C ASN A 57 -2.50 24.39 19.10
N PRO A 58 -2.49 23.48 20.11
CA PRO A 58 -3.54 23.44 21.16
C PRO A 58 -3.66 24.77 21.92
N MET A 59 -2.55 25.51 22.08
CA MET A 59 -2.55 26.80 22.78
C MET A 59 -3.26 27.92 22.00
N GLN A 60 -3.39 27.76 20.67
CA GLN A 60 -4.11 28.71 19.83
C GLN A 60 -5.56 28.29 19.53
N GLY A 61 -6.03 27.19 20.14
CA GLY A 61 -7.41 26.73 20.02
C GLY A 61 -7.81 26.22 18.63
N ARG A 62 -6.86 26.09 17.70
CA ARG A 62 -7.13 25.61 16.34
C ARG A 62 -6.50 24.25 16.12
N LEU A 63 -7.34 23.21 16.18
CA LEU A 63 -6.97 21.83 15.86
C LEU A 63 -7.81 21.36 14.69
N THR A 64 -7.16 20.90 13.63
CA THR A 64 -7.82 20.37 12.45
C THR A 64 -7.58 18.86 12.39
N PRO A 65 -8.61 18.01 12.38
CA PRO A 65 -8.44 16.59 12.16
C PRO A 65 -7.91 16.35 10.75
N ARG A 66 -6.91 15.49 10.65
CA ARG A 66 -6.27 15.09 9.40
C ARG A 66 -6.19 13.57 9.32
N LEU A 67 -6.41 13.03 8.12
CA LEU A 67 -6.20 11.63 7.81
C LEU A 67 -4.91 11.46 7.02
N VAL A 68 -4.14 10.43 7.35
CA VAL A 68 -3.01 9.95 6.54
C VAL A 68 -3.33 8.55 6.06
N GLY A 69 -3.16 8.28 4.77
CA GLY A 69 -3.51 7.01 4.13
C GLY A 69 -2.29 6.25 3.62
N PHE A 70 -2.36 4.93 3.71
CA PHE A 70 -1.35 3.96 3.31
C PHE A 70 -1.99 2.80 2.56
N LEU A 71 -1.25 2.18 1.64
CA LEU A 71 -1.74 1.01 0.89
C LEU A 71 -1.75 -0.26 1.73
N SER A 72 -0.92 -0.33 2.76
CA SER A 72 -0.83 -1.50 3.64
C SER A 72 -0.76 -1.15 5.12
N VAL A 73 -1.09 -2.13 5.97
CA VAL A 73 -0.91 -2.04 7.43
C VAL A 73 0.57 -1.88 7.78
N ILE A 74 1.46 -2.51 7.02
CA ILE A 74 2.91 -2.45 7.22
C ILE A 74 3.43 -1.04 7.02
N GLU A 75 3.00 -0.36 5.95
CA GLU A 75 3.36 1.04 5.69
C GLU A 75 2.86 1.96 6.82
N ARG A 76 1.62 1.75 7.28
CA ARG A 76 1.04 2.51 8.39
C ARG A 76 1.84 2.31 9.67
N GLU A 77 2.15 1.07 10.06
CA GLU A 77 2.92 0.77 11.27
C GLU A 77 4.34 1.34 11.19
N PHE A 78 4.98 1.24 10.03
CA PHE A 78 6.29 1.84 9.83
C PHE A 78 6.25 3.36 9.96
N PHE A 79 5.24 4.00 9.40
CA PHE A 79 5.06 5.45 9.52
C PHE A 79 4.88 5.88 10.99
N GLU A 80 4.05 5.19 11.77
CA GLU A 80 3.87 5.45 13.21
C GLU A 80 5.20 5.30 13.96
N LEU A 81 5.95 4.23 13.65
CA LEU A 81 7.26 4.01 14.21
C LEU A 81 8.25 5.13 13.84
N PHE A 82 8.22 5.59 12.59
CA PHE A 82 9.07 6.67 12.09
C PHE A 82 8.74 7.99 12.78
N CYS A 83 7.47 8.31 12.96
CA CYS A 83 6.99 9.47 13.72
C CYS A 83 7.39 9.44 15.20
N SER A 84 7.68 8.27 15.75
CA SER A 84 8.13 8.17 17.15
C SER A 84 9.53 8.76 17.39
N VAL A 85 10.30 9.03 16.32
CA VAL A 85 11.66 9.59 16.42
C VAL A 85 11.59 11.07 16.77
N ASP A 86 12.39 11.50 17.74
CA ASP A 86 12.42 12.90 18.18
C ASP A 86 12.83 13.84 17.05
N GLY A 87 12.00 14.84 16.79
CA GLY A 87 12.15 15.78 15.69
C GLY A 87 11.64 15.28 14.33
N VAL A 88 10.96 14.13 14.30
CA VAL A 88 10.24 13.61 13.13
C VAL A 88 8.74 13.64 13.42
N GLY A 89 8.09 14.72 13.02
CA GLY A 89 6.61 14.81 13.06
C GLY A 89 5.97 14.31 11.78
N VAL A 90 4.65 14.20 11.76
CA VAL A 90 3.84 13.69 10.65
C VAL A 90 4.23 14.29 9.30
N LYS A 91 4.32 15.62 9.18
CA LYS A 91 4.69 16.30 7.91
C LYS A 91 6.08 15.92 7.41
N LYS A 92 7.03 15.76 8.33
CA LYS A 92 8.40 15.37 7.97
C LYS A 92 8.44 13.89 7.55
N ALA A 93 7.74 13.03 8.28
CA ALA A 93 7.62 11.61 7.95
C ALA A 93 6.99 11.40 6.56
N LEU A 94 5.88 12.09 6.25
CA LEU A 94 5.25 12.05 4.92
C LEU A 94 6.23 12.42 3.80
N ARG A 95 6.99 13.49 3.98
CA ARG A 95 8.01 13.93 3.00
C ARG A 95 9.18 12.96 2.88
N ALA A 96 9.58 12.33 3.98
CA ALA A 96 10.69 11.38 3.99
C ALA A 96 10.33 10.05 3.31
N MET A 97 9.05 9.66 3.28
CA MET A 97 8.59 8.41 2.69
C MET A 97 8.46 8.50 1.15
N VAL A 98 9.58 8.75 0.48
CA VAL A 98 9.71 8.78 -0.98
C VAL A 98 10.16 7.44 -1.56
N ARG A 99 10.60 6.51 -0.70
CA ARG A 99 11.12 5.18 -1.04
C ARG A 99 10.27 4.08 -0.38
N PRO A 100 10.31 2.85 -0.91
CA PRO A 100 9.66 1.69 -0.29
C PRO A 100 10.09 1.50 1.17
N VAL A 101 9.15 1.08 2.02
CA VAL A 101 9.43 0.82 3.45
C VAL A 101 10.57 -0.16 3.64
N ALA A 102 10.67 -1.21 2.80
CA ALA A 102 11.77 -2.19 2.85
C ALA A 102 13.14 -1.54 2.70
N GLU A 103 13.29 -0.62 1.74
CA GLU A 103 14.56 0.07 1.48
C GLU A 103 14.96 0.97 2.66
N VAL A 104 14.00 1.71 3.21
CA VAL A 104 14.26 2.57 4.36
C VAL A 104 14.56 1.75 5.61
N ALA A 105 13.83 0.66 5.85
CA ALA A 105 14.06 -0.25 6.96
C ALA A 105 15.43 -0.91 6.87
N GLY A 106 15.82 -1.40 5.69
CA GLY A 106 17.16 -1.95 5.43
C GLY A 106 18.26 -0.93 5.70
N ALA A 107 18.11 0.29 5.23
CA ALA A 107 19.09 1.37 5.50
C ALA A 107 19.24 1.69 7.00
N ILE A 108 18.15 1.59 7.77
CA ILE A 108 18.20 1.78 9.22
C ILE A 108 18.93 0.60 9.90
N GLU A 109 18.64 -0.62 9.49
CA GLU A 109 19.28 -1.84 10.00
C GLU A 109 20.79 -1.83 9.74
N GLU A 110 21.20 -1.50 8.52
CA GLU A 110 22.58 -1.37 8.07
C GLU A 110 23.28 -0.11 8.60
N GLN A 111 22.59 0.74 9.34
CA GLN A 111 23.09 2.02 9.84
C GLN A 111 23.58 2.96 8.72
N ASN A 112 22.98 2.89 7.54
CA ASN A 112 23.35 3.68 6.39
C ASN A 112 22.79 5.14 6.51
N THR A 113 23.43 5.93 7.38
CA THR A 113 23.05 7.33 7.63
C THR A 113 23.19 8.19 6.39
N LYS A 114 24.07 7.83 5.44
CA LYS A 114 24.22 8.53 4.16
C LYS A 114 22.95 8.40 3.32
N LEU A 115 22.42 7.19 3.15
CA LEU A 115 21.17 6.97 2.43
C LEU A 115 20.02 7.66 3.14
N LEU A 116 19.90 7.52 4.46
CA LEU A 116 18.83 8.15 5.24
C LEU A 116 18.88 9.68 5.12
N SER A 117 20.06 10.28 5.04
CA SER A 117 20.22 11.75 4.87
C SER A 117 19.79 12.24 3.47
N THR A 118 19.60 11.36 2.50
CA THR A 118 19.03 11.72 1.19
C THR A 118 17.51 11.87 1.22
N LEU A 119 16.86 11.37 2.28
CA LEU A 119 15.40 11.49 2.43
C LEU A 119 15.02 12.96 2.71
N PRO A 120 13.99 13.49 2.03
CA PRO A 120 13.56 14.87 2.22
C PRO A 120 13.26 15.21 3.69
N GLY A 121 13.90 16.24 4.22
CA GLY A 121 13.73 16.68 5.60
C GLY A 121 14.50 15.86 6.65
N VAL A 122 15.31 14.89 6.23
CA VAL A 122 16.19 14.11 7.10
C VAL A 122 17.64 14.54 6.90
N GLY A 123 18.15 15.34 7.82
CA GLY A 123 19.56 15.71 7.84
C GLY A 123 20.41 14.72 8.66
N PRO A 124 21.76 14.90 8.71
CA PRO A 124 22.67 13.98 9.40
C PRO A 124 22.27 13.68 10.86
N ALA A 125 21.97 14.72 11.64
CA ALA A 125 21.58 14.56 13.05
C ALA A 125 20.23 13.85 13.23
N VAL A 126 19.33 13.93 12.25
CA VAL A 126 18.05 13.22 12.29
C VAL A 126 18.27 11.77 11.87
N SER A 127 19.10 11.49 10.87
CA SER A 127 19.42 10.13 10.42
C SER A 127 20.08 9.32 11.53
N GLU A 128 21.00 9.89 12.30
CA GLU A 128 21.60 9.24 13.47
C GLU A 128 20.56 8.88 14.54
N ARG A 129 19.63 9.81 14.84
CA ARG A 129 18.53 9.55 15.79
C ARG A 129 17.59 8.46 15.30
N ILE A 130 17.28 8.44 13.99
CA ILE A 130 16.47 7.38 13.37
C ILE A 130 17.15 6.02 13.60
N VAL A 131 18.43 5.88 13.26
CA VAL A 131 19.20 4.67 13.47
C VAL A 131 19.22 4.26 14.94
N ALA A 132 19.59 5.19 15.83
CA ALA A 132 19.68 4.91 17.26
C ALA A 132 18.35 4.38 17.85
N LYS A 133 17.22 4.95 17.45
CA LYS A 133 15.91 4.63 18.01
C LYS A 133 15.23 3.44 17.33
N LEU A 134 15.43 3.25 16.02
CA LEU A 134 14.65 2.31 15.24
C LEU A 134 15.37 1.02 14.83
N ARG A 135 16.71 0.98 14.83
CA ARG A 135 17.50 -0.17 14.35
C ARG A 135 17.02 -1.53 14.89
N ARG A 136 16.64 -1.59 16.18
CA ARG A 136 16.18 -2.84 16.81
C ARG A 136 14.71 -3.18 16.50
N LYS A 137 13.96 -2.25 15.91
CA LYS A 137 12.53 -2.38 15.65
C LYS A 137 12.19 -2.62 14.18
N VAL A 138 13.10 -2.26 13.28
CA VAL A 138 12.87 -2.36 11.83
C VAL A 138 13.04 -3.74 11.20
N PRO A 139 13.77 -4.72 11.76
CA PRO A 139 13.92 -6.03 11.12
C PRO A 139 12.59 -6.72 10.81
N LYS A 140 11.56 -6.49 11.64
CA LYS A 140 10.21 -7.00 11.38
C LYS A 140 9.63 -6.49 10.04
N PHE A 141 9.95 -5.27 9.63
CA PHE A 141 9.40 -4.68 8.41
C PHE A 141 10.07 -5.23 7.15
N ALA A 142 11.36 -5.53 7.18
CA ALA A 142 12.04 -6.20 6.08
C ALA A 142 11.45 -7.59 5.83
N LEU A 143 11.17 -8.34 6.90
CA LEU A 143 10.51 -9.66 6.83
C LEU A 143 9.05 -9.59 6.38
N LEU A 144 8.31 -8.57 6.83
CA LEU A 144 6.89 -8.40 6.50
C LEU A 144 6.70 -7.93 5.05
N VAL A 145 7.62 -7.15 4.49
CA VAL A 145 7.58 -6.78 3.06
C VAL A 145 7.81 -8.02 2.19
N ALA A 146 8.77 -8.90 2.54
CA ALA A 146 8.94 -10.17 1.86
C ALA A 146 7.66 -11.03 1.91
N ARG A 147 6.95 -11.03 3.06
CA ARG A 147 5.65 -11.71 3.20
C ARG A 147 4.48 -11.01 2.50
N GLN A 148 4.58 -9.71 2.24
CA GLN A 148 3.56 -8.99 1.48
C GLN A 148 3.62 -9.36 -0.01
N ASP A 149 4.82 -9.59 -0.55
CA ASP A 149 4.98 -10.17 -1.88
C ASP A 149 4.42 -11.62 -1.90
N ASP A 150 4.60 -12.39 -0.80
CA ASP A 150 3.99 -13.71 -0.61
C ASP A 150 2.45 -13.62 -0.45
N TYR A 151 1.94 -12.58 0.23
CA TYR A 151 0.51 -12.38 0.41
C TYR A 151 -0.19 -11.94 -0.90
N GLU A 152 0.48 -11.12 -1.73
CA GLU A 152 -0.01 -10.85 -3.09
C GLU A 152 0.00 -12.13 -3.95
N ALA A 153 0.98 -13.01 -3.74
CA ALA A 153 1.03 -14.33 -4.36
C ALA A 153 -0.05 -15.29 -3.80
N GLU A 154 -0.34 -15.22 -2.50
CA GLU A 154 -1.46 -15.96 -1.87
C GLU A 154 -2.82 -15.46 -2.38
N VAL A 155 -3.02 -14.15 -2.52
CA VAL A 155 -4.26 -13.58 -3.11
C VAL A 155 -4.40 -13.97 -4.59
N GLU A 156 -3.31 -14.04 -5.35
CA GLU A 156 -3.34 -14.60 -6.71
C GLU A 156 -3.68 -16.10 -6.69
N GLN A 157 -3.18 -16.87 -5.74
CA GLN A 157 -3.52 -18.28 -5.56
C GLN A 157 -4.99 -18.45 -5.15
N ASP A 158 -5.51 -17.60 -4.28
CA ASP A 158 -6.92 -17.63 -3.88
C ASP A 158 -7.83 -17.30 -5.08
N VAL A 159 -7.50 -16.29 -5.88
CA VAL A 159 -8.23 -15.95 -7.11
C VAL A 159 -8.21 -17.11 -8.11
N VAL A 160 -7.08 -17.78 -8.27
CA VAL A 160 -6.94 -18.94 -9.16
C VAL A 160 -7.76 -20.12 -8.63
N SER A 161 -7.67 -20.40 -7.32
CA SER A 161 -8.41 -21.48 -6.66
C SER A 161 -9.93 -21.27 -6.74
N GLU A 162 -10.38 -20.06 -6.44
CA GLU A 162 -11.79 -19.67 -6.51
C GLU A 162 -12.31 -19.71 -7.96
N THR A 163 -11.52 -19.25 -8.93
CA THR A 163 -11.86 -19.33 -10.36
C THR A 163 -11.98 -20.80 -10.82
N PHE A 164 -11.10 -21.67 -10.32
CA PHE A 164 -11.18 -23.10 -10.59
C PHE A 164 -12.49 -23.71 -10.11
N GLU A 165 -12.92 -23.40 -8.88
CA GLU A 165 -14.19 -23.88 -8.34
C GLU A 165 -15.40 -23.32 -9.11
N VAL A 166 -15.34 -22.06 -9.54
CA VAL A 166 -16.38 -21.47 -10.41
C VAL A 166 -16.46 -22.19 -11.75
N LEU A 167 -15.34 -22.48 -12.41
CA LEU A 167 -15.32 -23.24 -13.67
C LEU A 167 -15.93 -24.63 -13.48
N ARG A 168 -15.64 -25.32 -12.38
CA ARG A 168 -16.24 -26.60 -12.04
C ARG A 168 -17.76 -26.50 -11.83
N SER A 169 -18.20 -25.44 -11.14
CA SER A 169 -19.66 -25.21 -10.94
C SER A 169 -20.40 -24.91 -12.25
N LEU A 170 -19.69 -24.37 -13.25
CA LEU A 170 -20.22 -24.16 -14.60
C LEU A 170 -20.18 -25.40 -15.48
N GLY A 171 -19.76 -26.54 -14.94
CA GLY A 171 -19.85 -27.87 -15.62
C GLY A 171 -18.56 -28.29 -16.34
N HIS A 172 -17.46 -27.56 -16.21
CA HIS A 172 -16.16 -28.00 -16.74
C HIS A 172 -15.62 -29.20 -15.92
N SER A 173 -14.95 -30.14 -16.62
CA SER A 173 -14.20 -31.16 -15.92
C SER A 173 -13.00 -30.60 -15.21
N GLU A 174 -12.44 -31.28 -14.21
CA GLU A 174 -11.25 -30.85 -13.50
C GLU A 174 -10.06 -30.64 -14.45
N SER A 175 -9.90 -31.53 -15.42
CA SER A 175 -8.85 -31.44 -16.44
C SER A 175 -9.05 -30.24 -17.37
N ASP A 176 -10.29 -29.91 -17.75
CA ASP A 176 -10.59 -28.79 -18.61
C ASP A 176 -10.41 -27.47 -17.85
N ALA A 177 -10.88 -27.37 -16.60
CA ALA A 177 -10.72 -26.20 -15.76
C ALA A 177 -9.23 -25.87 -15.54
N ARG A 178 -8.38 -26.87 -15.27
CA ARG A 178 -6.93 -26.70 -15.19
C ARG A 178 -6.32 -26.19 -16.49
N ARG A 179 -6.63 -26.85 -17.61
CA ARG A 179 -6.11 -26.46 -18.92
C ARG A 179 -6.47 -25.02 -19.28
N LEU A 180 -7.72 -24.62 -19.03
CA LEU A 180 -8.22 -23.28 -19.29
C LEU A 180 -7.51 -22.22 -18.42
N LEU A 181 -7.30 -22.51 -17.14
CA LEU A 181 -6.58 -21.65 -16.23
C LEU A 181 -5.10 -21.52 -16.61
N ASP A 182 -4.42 -22.63 -16.90
CA ASP A 182 -3.02 -22.62 -17.31
C ASP A 182 -2.81 -21.79 -18.59
N ALA A 183 -3.72 -21.89 -19.56
CA ALA A 183 -3.71 -21.09 -20.76
C ALA A 183 -3.87 -19.58 -20.45
N ALA A 184 -4.81 -19.21 -19.58
CA ALA A 184 -5.02 -17.81 -19.18
C ALA A 184 -3.84 -17.23 -18.41
N LEU A 185 -3.25 -18.00 -17.48
CA LEU A 185 -2.10 -17.60 -16.66
C LEU A 185 -0.79 -17.57 -17.45
N GLY A 186 -0.66 -18.34 -18.53
CA GLY A 186 0.50 -18.36 -19.41
C GLY A 186 0.80 -17.00 -20.08
N SER A 187 -0.16 -16.08 -20.08
CA SER A 187 0.02 -14.70 -20.60
C SER A 187 0.80 -13.77 -19.68
N LYS A 188 1.28 -14.22 -18.51
CA LYS A 188 1.98 -13.41 -17.46
C LYS A 188 1.23 -12.15 -17.02
N LYS A 189 -0.08 -12.11 -17.15
CA LYS A 189 -0.93 -11.02 -16.65
C LYS A 189 -1.37 -11.35 -15.23
N LYS A 190 -1.33 -10.34 -14.36
CA LYS A 190 -1.92 -10.42 -13.02
C LYS A 190 -3.42 -10.15 -13.11
N TYR A 191 -4.21 -10.96 -12.40
CA TYR A 191 -5.66 -10.83 -12.37
C TYR A 191 -6.12 -10.42 -10.97
N ALA A 192 -6.80 -9.29 -10.88
CA ALA A 192 -7.16 -8.69 -9.60
C ALA A 192 -8.30 -9.40 -8.87
N ASN A 193 -9.13 -10.17 -9.61
CA ASN A 193 -10.28 -10.89 -9.07
C ASN A 193 -10.72 -12.02 -10.01
N VAL A 194 -11.61 -12.89 -9.50
CA VAL A 194 -12.19 -14.04 -10.20
C VAL A 194 -12.83 -13.65 -11.53
N GLU A 195 -13.55 -12.54 -11.56
CA GLU A 195 -14.28 -12.07 -12.75
C GLU A 195 -13.33 -11.75 -13.91
N THR A 196 -12.23 -11.04 -13.63
CA THR A 196 -11.22 -10.70 -14.65
C THR A 196 -10.48 -11.92 -15.16
N LEU A 197 -10.21 -12.90 -14.29
CA LEU A 197 -9.58 -14.16 -14.70
C LEU A 197 -10.56 -15.02 -15.51
N LEU A 198 -11.81 -15.12 -15.13
CA LEU A 198 -12.86 -15.81 -15.91
C LEU A 198 -13.02 -15.19 -17.30
N GLN A 199 -13.07 -13.87 -17.41
CA GLN A 199 -13.13 -13.20 -18.70
C GLN A 199 -11.94 -13.54 -19.59
N ALA A 200 -10.72 -13.60 -19.02
CA ALA A 200 -9.53 -13.99 -19.76
C ALA A 200 -9.58 -15.44 -20.24
N VAL A 201 -10.08 -16.36 -19.39
CA VAL A 201 -10.32 -17.76 -19.73
C VAL A 201 -11.23 -17.87 -20.95
N TYR A 202 -12.39 -17.23 -20.94
CA TYR A 202 -13.35 -17.31 -22.04
C TYR A 202 -12.92 -16.56 -23.31
N GLN A 203 -12.17 -15.46 -23.18
CA GLN A 203 -11.60 -14.78 -24.36
C GLN A 203 -10.58 -15.62 -25.12
N GLN A 204 -9.84 -16.49 -24.44
CA GLN A 204 -8.91 -17.41 -25.11
C GLN A 204 -9.64 -18.58 -25.78
N THR A 205 -10.70 -19.08 -25.17
CA THR A 205 -11.52 -20.18 -25.75
C THR A 205 -12.22 -19.76 -27.04
N HIS A 206 -12.48 -18.45 -27.27
CA HIS A 206 -13.08 -17.93 -28.50
C HIS A 206 -12.05 -17.57 -29.59
N ARG A 207 -10.78 -17.79 -29.36
CA ARG A 207 -9.70 -17.54 -30.34
C ARG A 207 -9.12 -18.79 -30.96
N GLU A 208 -9.51 -19.97 -30.48
CA GLU A 208 -9.30 -21.27 -31.11
C GLU A 208 -10.57 -21.70 -31.91
#